data_0c4c29b21cee9ad5faf6ff9241a6532e
#
_entry.id   0c4c29b21cee9ad5faf6ff9241a6532e
#
_cell.length_a   1.000
_cell.length_b   1.000
_cell.length_c   1.000
_cell.angle_alpha   90.00
_cell.angle_beta   90.00
_cell.angle_gamma   90.00
#
_symmetry.space_group_name_H-M   'P 1'
#
loop_
_entity.id
_entity.type
_entity.pdbx_description
1 polymer ?
#
loop_
_entity_poly.entity_id
_entity_poly.type
_entity_poly.pdbx_seq_one_letter_code
_entity_poly.pdbx_strand_id
1 'polypeptide(L)'
;MPIKVAINGYGRIGRNIVRALYEAGRTDEIQIVAINDLGDAATNAHLTQYDSVHGKFPFEVSVDGDCLVINGDKIKVFSERDPSKLPWGELGIDAVHECTGLFTSKAKASMHITAGAKKVIISAPGGNDVDATIVYGVNHNVLKASDTVISNASCTTNCLAPLVKPLCDTIGIENGLMTTIHSYTNDQVLTDVYHSDLRRARSATQSMIPTKTGAAAAVGLVLPELVGKMDGFAMRVPTINVSVVDLTFEASRNTSHEEIDQILKAASEGPLKGILDINSLPLVSIDFNHNPASSIYEASLTKVMNGKFVKILSWYDNEWGFSNRMLDTTIALVNAK
;
A
#
# COMPACT_ATOMS: atom_id res chain seq x y z
N MET A 1 -1.45 3.96 25.84
CA MET A 1 -0.04 3.76 25.45
C MET A 1 -0.03 3.53 23.94
N PRO A 2 0.93 4.07 23.19
CA PRO A 2 1.03 3.84 21.77
C PRO A 2 1.21 2.34 21.45
N ILE A 3 0.73 1.92 20.30
CA ILE A 3 0.91 0.56 19.77
C ILE A 3 2.39 0.36 19.42
N LYS A 4 3.02 -0.64 20.01
CA LYS A 4 4.43 -0.96 19.75
C LYS A 4 4.57 -1.77 18.46
N VAL A 5 5.27 -1.19 17.48
CA VAL A 5 5.47 -1.79 16.17
C VAL A 5 6.94 -2.08 15.91
N ALA A 6 7.22 -3.23 15.30
CA ALA A 6 8.50 -3.53 14.68
C ALA A 6 8.33 -3.63 13.15
N ILE A 7 9.38 -3.28 12.42
CA ILE A 7 9.42 -3.36 10.95
C ILE A 7 10.45 -4.41 10.55
N ASN A 8 10.03 -5.44 9.81
CA ASN A 8 10.91 -6.40 9.18
C ASN A 8 11.07 -6.07 7.70
N GLY A 9 12.27 -5.68 7.28
CA GLY A 9 12.56 -5.14 5.95
C GLY A 9 12.43 -3.62 5.91
N TYR A 10 13.56 -2.92 5.96
CA TYR A 10 13.62 -1.46 5.96
C TYR A 10 13.96 -0.90 4.57
N GLY A 11 13.31 -1.49 3.54
CA GLY A 11 13.33 -1.03 2.15
C GLY A 11 12.45 0.21 1.93
N ARG A 12 11.98 0.40 0.69
CA ARG A 12 11.13 1.56 0.34
C ARG A 12 9.93 1.70 1.28
N ILE A 13 9.13 0.65 1.42
CA ILE A 13 7.89 0.68 2.21
C ILE A 13 8.19 0.81 3.70
N GLY A 14 9.11 0.01 4.26
CA GLY A 14 9.45 0.10 5.67
C GLY A 14 9.92 1.50 6.10
N ARG A 15 10.77 2.15 5.29
CA ARG A 15 11.21 3.54 5.55
C ARG A 15 10.07 4.55 5.40
N ASN A 16 9.25 4.42 4.38
CA ASN A 16 8.13 5.34 4.17
C ASN A 16 7.05 5.22 5.25
N ILE A 17 6.84 4.04 5.85
CA ILE A 17 5.97 3.89 7.03
C ILE A 17 6.50 4.72 8.19
N VAL A 18 7.80 4.66 8.49
CA VAL A 18 8.42 5.47 9.53
C VAL A 18 8.27 6.96 9.22
N ARG A 19 8.63 7.38 8.01
CA ARG A 19 8.49 8.77 7.59
C ARG A 19 7.06 9.27 7.69
N ALA A 20 6.10 8.49 7.19
CA ALA A 20 4.67 8.84 7.24
C ALA A 20 4.17 8.98 8.69
N LEU A 21 4.63 8.12 9.61
CA LEU A 21 4.27 8.20 11.02
C LEU A 21 4.67 9.55 11.64
N TYR A 22 5.93 9.95 11.45
CA TYR A 22 6.45 11.21 12.01
C TYR A 22 5.86 12.43 11.30
N GLU A 23 5.78 12.43 9.98
CA GLU A 23 5.24 13.56 9.21
C GLU A 23 3.75 13.78 9.46
N ALA A 24 2.99 12.72 9.72
CA ALA A 24 1.59 12.82 10.13
C ALA A 24 1.39 13.16 11.61
N GLY A 25 2.45 13.23 12.43
CA GLY A 25 2.38 13.52 13.86
C GLY A 25 1.66 12.45 14.69
N ARG A 26 1.75 11.17 14.27
CA ARG A 26 0.98 10.06 14.86
C ARG A 26 1.78 9.21 15.85
N THR A 27 2.87 9.73 16.37
CA THR A 27 3.74 9.00 17.32
C THR A 27 3.07 8.70 18.68
N ASP A 28 2.00 9.42 19.00
CA ASP A 28 1.16 9.12 20.17
C ASP A 28 0.26 7.88 19.97
N GLU A 29 -0.02 7.52 18.73
CA GLU A 29 -0.85 6.34 18.38
C GLU A 29 0.03 5.10 18.18
N ILE A 30 1.16 5.24 17.49
CA ILE A 30 2.07 4.15 17.13
C ILE A 30 3.50 4.53 17.50
N GLN A 31 4.23 3.60 18.10
CA GLN A 31 5.65 3.72 18.39
C GLN A 31 6.43 2.65 17.61
N ILE A 32 7.35 3.07 16.75
CA ILE A 32 8.31 2.13 16.13
C ILE A 32 9.40 1.84 17.16
N VAL A 33 9.45 0.59 17.61
CA VAL A 33 10.39 0.14 18.68
C VAL A 33 11.65 -0.46 18.07
N ALA A 34 11.51 -1.17 16.94
CA ALA A 34 12.59 -1.89 16.32
C ALA A 34 12.45 -1.99 14.80
N ILE A 35 13.59 -2.13 14.15
CA ILE A 35 13.72 -2.42 12.72
C ILE A 35 14.63 -3.63 12.58
N ASN A 36 14.28 -4.55 11.70
CA ASN A 36 15.17 -5.62 11.25
C ASN A 36 15.47 -5.43 9.78
N ASP A 37 16.74 -5.23 9.44
CA ASP A 37 17.22 -5.09 8.06
C ASP A 37 18.66 -5.58 7.96
N LEU A 38 19.07 -6.08 6.78
CA LEU A 38 20.43 -6.59 6.59
C LEU A 38 21.47 -5.48 6.40
N GLY A 39 21.03 -4.23 6.20
CA GLY A 39 21.86 -3.03 6.21
C GLY A 39 22.22 -2.60 7.64
N ASP A 40 23.35 -1.89 7.79
CA ASP A 40 23.76 -1.33 9.08
C ASP A 40 22.93 -0.09 9.46
N ALA A 41 23.03 0.32 10.73
CA ALA A 41 22.29 1.47 11.25
C ALA A 41 22.67 2.78 10.55
N ALA A 42 23.93 2.96 10.14
CA ALA A 42 24.40 4.18 9.46
C ALA A 42 23.80 4.31 8.05
N THR A 43 23.80 3.23 7.30
CA THR A 43 23.13 3.17 5.98
C THR A 43 21.62 3.42 6.11
N ASN A 44 20.98 2.79 7.09
CA ASN A 44 19.56 2.98 7.34
C ASN A 44 19.22 4.42 7.77
N ALA A 45 20.06 5.06 8.58
CA ALA A 45 19.92 6.46 8.95
C ALA A 45 20.02 7.38 7.72
N HIS A 46 21.05 7.18 6.90
CA HIS A 46 21.25 7.97 5.68
C HIS A 46 20.06 7.86 4.74
N LEU A 47 19.57 6.64 4.45
CA LEU A 47 18.45 6.41 3.57
C LEU A 47 17.10 6.83 4.17
N THR A 48 16.99 6.96 5.48
CA THR A 48 15.82 7.56 6.13
C THR A 48 15.83 9.07 5.98
N GLN A 49 17.01 9.70 6.14
CA GLN A 49 17.15 11.15 6.04
C GLN A 49 17.00 11.66 4.60
N TYR A 50 17.54 10.93 3.61
CA TYR A 50 17.59 11.36 2.22
C TYR A 50 16.93 10.33 1.32
N ASP A 51 15.95 10.78 0.54
CA ASP A 51 15.20 9.95 -0.37
C ASP A 51 15.06 10.63 -1.74
N SER A 52 15.36 9.88 -2.80
CA SER A 52 15.33 10.42 -4.17
C SER A 52 13.91 10.72 -4.66
N VAL A 53 12.89 10.11 -4.06
CA VAL A 53 11.48 10.25 -4.42
C VAL A 53 10.79 11.27 -3.53
N HIS A 54 10.94 11.12 -2.20
CA HIS A 54 10.23 11.91 -1.20
C HIS A 54 11.07 13.05 -0.60
N GLY A 55 12.31 13.23 -1.08
CA GLY A 55 13.18 14.31 -0.64
C GLY A 55 13.76 14.12 0.77
N LYS A 56 14.31 15.19 1.33
CA LYS A 56 14.90 15.18 2.66
C LYS A 56 13.80 15.06 3.72
N PHE A 57 13.97 14.11 4.64
CA PHE A 57 13.07 13.94 5.79
C PHE A 57 13.14 15.17 6.72
N PRO A 58 12.01 15.75 7.15
CA PRO A 58 12.01 17.01 7.91
C PRO A 58 12.45 16.86 9.37
N PHE A 59 12.65 15.63 9.86
CA PHE A 59 13.12 15.35 11.21
C PHE A 59 14.59 14.98 11.22
N GLU A 60 15.26 15.19 12.35
CA GLU A 60 16.65 14.79 12.53
C GLU A 60 16.76 13.26 12.63
N VAL A 61 17.71 12.70 11.90
CA VAL A 61 18.03 11.27 11.92
C VAL A 61 19.50 11.10 12.26
N SER A 62 19.81 10.34 13.29
CA SER A 62 21.16 10.02 13.73
C SER A 62 21.30 8.56 14.16
N VAL A 63 22.48 8.15 14.54
CA VAL A 63 22.80 6.80 15.01
C VAL A 63 23.40 6.88 16.41
N ASP A 64 22.93 6.02 17.32
CA ASP A 64 23.49 5.84 18.65
C ASP A 64 23.69 4.34 18.91
N GLY A 65 24.94 3.87 18.74
CA GLY A 65 25.29 2.46 18.81
C GLY A 65 24.58 1.64 17.71
N ASP A 66 23.76 0.70 18.12
CA ASP A 66 22.91 -0.15 17.26
C ASP A 66 21.49 0.40 17.07
N CYS A 67 21.26 1.65 17.44
CA CYS A 67 19.96 2.30 17.32
C CYS A 67 19.96 3.38 16.23
N LEU A 68 18.88 3.42 15.48
CA LEU A 68 18.46 4.58 14.70
C LEU A 68 17.77 5.56 15.66
N VAL A 69 18.13 6.83 15.61
CA VAL A 69 17.49 7.88 16.42
C VAL A 69 16.77 8.84 15.50
N ILE A 70 15.47 8.96 15.67
CA ILE A 70 14.61 9.87 14.87
C ILE A 70 13.92 10.83 15.83
N ASN A 71 14.17 12.11 15.67
CA ASN A 71 13.55 13.16 16.52
C ASN A 71 13.69 12.87 18.03
N GLY A 72 14.78 12.22 18.45
CA GLY A 72 15.06 11.81 19.83
C GLY A 72 14.58 10.41 20.20
N ASP A 73 13.69 9.78 19.43
CA ASP A 73 13.22 8.42 19.67
C ASP A 73 14.28 7.40 19.22
N LYS A 74 14.62 6.47 20.10
CA LYS A 74 15.56 5.39 19.82
C LYS A 74 14.83 4.16 19.28
N ILE A 75 15.20 3.74 18.07
CA ILE A 75 14.65 2.57 17.36
C ILE A 75 15.80 1.55 17.24
N LYS A 76 15.65 0.38 17.83
CA LYS A 76 16.67 -0.66 17.80
C LYS A 76 16.78 -1.29 16.41
N VAL A 77 18.01 -1.46 15.91
CA VAL A 77 18.26 -2.07 14.60
C VAL A 77 18.83 -3.47 14.78
N PHE A 78 18.17 -4.46 14.19
CA PHE A 78 18.60 -5.85 14.12
C PHE A 78 19.01 -6.20 12.70
N SER A 79 19.84 -7.26 12.55
CA SER A 79 20.25 -7.80 11.26
C SER A 79 20.15 -9.33 11.27
N GLU A 80 18.91 -9.83 11.38
CA GLU A 80 18.62 -11.26 11.47
C GLU A 80 17.82 -11.74 10.23
N ARG A 81 18.28 -12.83 9.62
CA ARG A 81 17.63 -13.43 8.44
C ARG A 81 16.44 -14.30 8.81
N ASP A 82 16.46 -14.88 10.00
CA ASP A 82 15.42 -15.78 10.51
C ASP A 82 14.49 -15.02 11.47
N PRO A 83 13.27 -14.64 11.04
CA PRO A 83 12.38 -13.83 11.87
C PRO A 83 12.02 -14.47 13.21
N SER A 84 12.10 -15.80 13.32
CA SER A 84 11.77 -16.50 14.57
C SER A 84 12.78 -16.26 15.71
N LYS A 85 13.96 -15.71 15.39
CA LYS A 85 15.02 -15.40 16.36
C LYS A 85 15.01 -13.94 16.85
N LEU A 86 14.11 -13.13 16.30
CA LEU A 86 13.97 -11.72 16.68
C LEU A 86 13.30 -11.60 18.06
N PRO A 87 13.72 -10.65 18.91
CA PRO A 87 13.27 -10.59 20.31
C PRO A 87 11.94 -9.84 20.48
N TRP A 88 10.94 -10.13 19.65
CA TRP A 88 9.69 -9.40 19.64
C TRP A 88 8.91 -9.51 20.95
N GLY A 89 8.96 -10.69 21.60
CA GLY A 89 8.33 -10.91 22.89
C GLY A 89 8.98 -10.09 24.00
N GLU A 90 10.33 -10.00 24.05
CA GLU A 90 11.07 -9.21 25.04
C GLU A 90 10.82 -7.71 24.89
N LEU A 91 10.65 -7.24 23.65
CA LEU A 91 10.34 -5.84 23.33
C LEU A 91 8.85 -5.50 23.50
N GLY A 92 8.00 -6.52 23.68
CA GLY A 92 6.57 -6.35 23.84
C GLY A 92 5.87 -5.82 22.57
N ILE A 93 6.27 -6.34 21.39
CA ILE A 93 5.76 -5.89 20.10
C ILE A 93 4.29 -6.29 19.93
N ASP A 94 3.44 -5.30 19.70
CA ASP A 94 2.01 -5.50 19.43
C ASP A 94 1.76 -5.92 17.97
N ALA A 95 2.48 -5.31 17.01
CA ALA A 95 2.37 -5.66 15.61
C ALA A 95 3.73 -5.59 14.89
N VAL A 96 3.95 -6.52 13.96
CA VAL A 96 5.06 -6.47 13.01
C VAL A 96 4.55 -6.06 11.63
N HIS A 97 5.20 -5.08 11.03
CA HIS A 97 5.06 -4.79 9.62
C HIS A 97 6.06 -5.65 8.83
N GLU A 98 5.57 -6.64 8.12
CA GLU A 98 6.38 -7.49 7.25
C GLU A 98 6.55 -6.82 5.89
N CYS A 99 7.70 -6.19 5.68
CA CYS A 99 8.00 -5.34 4.52
C CYS A 99 9.12 -5.89 3.62
N THR A 100 9.56 -7.15 3.83
CA THR A 100 10.63 -7.77 3.02
C THR A 100 10.14 -8.26 1.65
N GLY A 101 8.84 -8.55 1.52
CA GLY A 101 8.28 -9.25 0.36
C GLY A 101 8.59 -10.74 0.30
N LEU A 102 9.28 -11.31 1.30
CA LEU A 102 9.69 -12.71 1.34
C LEU A 102 8.72 -13.61 2.12
N PHE A 103 8.09 -13.07 3.16
CA PHE A 103 7.21 -13.78 4.09
C PHE A 103 5.75 -13.39 3.87
N THR A 104 5.23 -13.67 2.66
CA THR A 104 3.91 -13.22 2.22
C THR A 104 2.77 -14.19 2.47
N SER A 105 3.02 -15.41 2.98
CA SER A 105 1.99 -16.34 3.43
C SER A 105 1.85 -16.31 4.96
N LYS A 106 0.67 -16.69 5.49
CA LYS A 106 0.47 -16.83 6.94
C LYS A 106 1.49 -17.79 7.55
N ALA A 107 1.72 -18.94 6.91
CA ALA A 107 2.69 -19.92 7.37
C ALA A 107 4.09 -19.32 7.57
N LYS A 108 4.57 -18.49 6.63
CA LYS A 108 5.88 -17.85 6.73
C LYS A 108 5.87 -16.67 7.71
N ALA A 109 4.88 -15.79 7.63
CA ALA A 109 4.80 -14.60 8.47
C ALA A 109 4.56 -14.94 9.96
N SER A 110 4.00 -16.12 10.27
CA SER A 110 3.82 -16.59 11.64
C SER A 110 5.15 -16.83 12.39
N MET A 111 6.29 -16.81 11.71
CA MET A 111 7.61 -16.79 12.37
C MET A 111 7.75 -15.58 13.31
N HIS A 112 7.14 -14.44 12.99
CA HIS A 112 7.09 -13.29 13.89
C HIS A 112 6.21 -13.54 15.12
N ILE A 113 5.12 -14.29 14.97
CA ILE A 113 4.28 -14.71 16.11
C ILE A 113 5.08 -15.66 17.02
N THR A 114 5.84 -16.60 16.43
CA THR A 114 6.74 -17.49 17.19
C THR A 114 7.81 -16.67 17.94
N ALA A 115 8.29 -15.59 17.37
CA ALA A 115 9.22 -14.65 18.02
C ALA A 115 8.58 -13.78 19.11
N GLY A 116 7.27 -13.88 19.32
CA GLY A 116 6.53 -13.22 20.40
C GLY A 116 5.78 -11.94 20.01
N ALA A 117 5.67 -11.61 18.74
CA ALA A 117 4.76 -10.55 18.28
C ALA A 117 3.29 -11.00 18.41
N LYS A 118 2.37 -10.07 18.71
CA LYS A 118 0.96 -10.40 18.83
C LYS A 118 0.24 -10.46 17.47
N LYS A 119 0.62 -9.59 16.54
CA LYS A 119 0.01 -9.45 15.21
C LYS A 119 1.08 -9.26 14.14
N VAL A 120 0.75 -9.59 12.88
CA VAL A 120 1.60 -9.32 11.71
C VAL A 120 0.76 -8.73 10.59
N ILE A 121 1.25 -7.68 9.94
CA ILE A 121 0.66 -7.08 8.76
C ILE A 121 1.66 -7.20 7.61
N ILE A 122 1.29 -7.96 6.60
CA ILE A 122 2.09 -8.14 5.38
C ILE A 122 1.86 -6.94 4.47
N SER A 123 2.93 -6.22 4.09
CA SER A 123 2.88 -5.06 3.21
C SER A 123 2.87 -5.44 1.71
N ALA A 124 2.23 -6.53 1.37
CA ALA A 124 2.14 -7.08 0.02
C ALA A 124 0.87 -7.95 -0.08
N PRO A 125 0.43 -8.35 -1.28
CA PRO A 125 -0.59 -9.36 -1.42
C PRO A 125 -0.23 -10.62 -0.62
N GLY A 126 -1.11 -11.02 0.27
CA GLY A 126 -0.94 -12.21 1.10
C GLY A 126 -1.25 -13.50 0.34
N GLY A 127 -0.77 -14.65 0.87
CA GLY A 127 -1.23 -15.95 0.44
C GLY A 127 -2.71 -16.18 0.78
N ASN A 128 -3.29 -17.25 0.24
CA ASN A 128 -4.68 -17.61 0.51
C ASN A 128 -4.92 -18.08 1.97
N ASP A 129 -3.86 -18.22 2.74
CA ASP A 129 -3.85 -18.69 4.12
C ASP A 129 -3.85 -17.56 5.17
N VAL A 130 -3.76 -16.29 4.78
CA VAL A 130 -3.86 -15.17 5.71
C VAL A 130 -5.26 -15.04 6.30
N ASP A 131 -5.38 -14.52 7.54
CA ASP A 131 -6.67 -14.40 8.23
C ASP A 131 -7.62 -13.44 7.49
N ALA A 132 -7.08 -12.35 6.94
CA ALA A 132 -7.83 -11.42 6.12
C ALA A 132 -6.91 -10.65 5.16
N THR A 133 -7.45 -10.25 4.02
CA THR A 133 -6.86 -9.23 3.13
C THR A 133 -7.66 -7.94 3.31
N ILE A 134 -6.97 -6.87 3.70
CA ILE A 134 -7.60 -5.61 4.11
C ILE A 134 -7.22 -4.48 3.16
N VAL A 135 -8.23 -3.72 2.78
CA VAL A 135 -8.08 -2.36 2.25
C VAL A 135 -8.79 -1.43 3.22
N TYR A 136 -8.03 -0.62 3.92
CA TYR A 136 -8.58 0.30 4.92
C TYR A 136 -9.56 1.29 4.28
N GLY A 137 -10.67 1.54 4.95
CA GLY A 137 -11.80 2.32 4.42
C GLY A 137 -12.83 1.50 3.66
N VAL A 138 -12.44 0.33 3.12
CA VAL A 138 -13.33 -0.53 2.33
C VAL A 138 -13.87 -1.70 3.17
N ASN A 139 -12.97 -2.51 3.74
CA ASN A 139 -13.36 -3.72 4.47
C ASN A 139 -12.65 -3.91 5.83
N HIS A 140 -12.01 -2.89 6.39
CA HIS A 140 -11.30 -3.01 7.67
C HIS A 140 -12.21 -3.41 8.85
N ASN A 141 -13.52 -3.25 8.69
CA ASN A 141 -14.54 -3.65 9.67
C ASN A 141 -14.74 -5.17 9.78
N VAL A 142 -14.15 -5.97 8.87
CA VAL A 142 -14.21 -7.45 8.97
C VAL A 142 -13.15 -8.02 9.92
N LEU A 143 -12.18 -7.19 10.35
CA LEU A 143 -11.12 -7.59 11.27
C LEU A 143 -11.69 -8.08 12.61
N LYS A 144 -11.07 -9.14 13.15
CA LYS A 144 -11.44 -9.78 14.41
C LYS A 144 -10.26 -9.77 15.37
N ALA A 145 -10.54 -9.80 16.67
CA ALA A 145 -9.52 -9.95 17.70
C ALA A 145 -8.66 -11.21 17.52
N SER A 146 -9.23 -12.26 16.93
CA SER A 146 -8.54 -13.53 16.65
C SER A 146 -7.58 -13.48 15.46
N ASP A 147 -7.68 -12.47 14.57
CA ASP A 147 -6.82 -12.37 13.40
C ASP A 147 -5.39 -12.03 13.84
N THR A 148 -4.43 -12.83 13.41
CA THR A 148 -3.03 -12.71 13.81
C THR A 148 -2.10 -12.30 12.67
N VAL A 149 -2.39 -12.76 11.46
CA VAL A 149 -1.60 -12.47 10.26
C VAL A 149 -2.53 -12.02 9.15
N ILE A 150 -2.45 -10.75 8.78
CA ILE A 150 -3.26 -10.16 7.72
C ILE A 150 -2.38 -9.60 6.60
N SER A 151 -2.99 -9.38 5.44
CA SER A 151 -2.38 -8.67 4.32
C SER A 151 -3.02 -7.29 4.14
N ASN A 152 -2.20 -6.26 3.92
CA ASN A 152 -2.67 -4.93 3.51
C ASN A 152 -2.89 -4.82 1.98
N ALA A 153 -3.05 -5.94 1.28
CA ALA A 153 -3.17 -6.04 -0.17
C ALA A 153 -1.98 -5.40 -0.92
N SER A 154 -2.19 -4.95 -2.16
CA SER A 154 -1.20 -4.19 -2.94
C SER A 154 -1.55 -2.70 -2.96
N CYS A 155 -0.59 -1.85 -3.33
CA CYS A 155 -0.83 -0.42 -3.57
C CYS A 155 -1.91 -0.20 -4.64
N THR A 156 -1.90 -0.98 -5.72
CA THR A 156 -2.90 -0.92 -6.78
C THR A 156 -4.29 -1.33 -6.28
N THR A 157 -4.41 -2.37 -5.45
CA THR A 157 -5.68 -2.78 -4.85
C THR A 157 -6.19 -1.70 -3.88
N ASN A 158 -5.28 -1.06 -3.13
CA ASN A 158 -5.62 0.08 -2.26
C ASN A 158 -6.12 1.30 -3.04
N CYS A 159 -5.66 1.50 -4.29
CA CYS A 159 -6.23 2.53 -5.18
C CYS A 159 -7.58 2.10 -5.76
N LEU A 160 -7.67 0.88 -6.28
CA LEU A 160 -8.84 0.42 -7.03
C LEU A 160 -10.07 0.21 -6.13
N ALA A 161 -9.92 -0.41 -4.96
CA ALA A 161 -11.06 -0.76 -4.13
C ALA A 161 -11.85 0.46 -3.59
N PRO A 162 -11.23 1.53 -3.07
CA PRO A 162 -11.97 2.75 -2.69
C PRO A 162 -12.64 3.46 -3.87
N LEU A 163 -12.08 3.35 -5.08
CA LEU A 163 -12.65 3.92 -6.29
C LEU A 163 -13.93 3.18 -6.70
N VAL A 164 -13.89 1.83 -6.70
CA VAL A 164 -15.01 1.02 -7.21
C VAL A 164 -16.10 0.76 -6.17
N LYS A 165 -15.80 0.77 -4.87
CA LYS A 165 -16.78 0.51 -3.79
C LYS A 165 -18.02 1.40 -3.89
N PRO A 166 -17.92 2.75 -3.90
CA PRO A 166 -19.10 3.60 -3.99
C PRO A 166 -19.84 3.46 -5.32
N LEU A 167 -19.14 3.18 -6.42
CA LEU A 167 -19.76 2.92 -7.72
C LEU A 167 -20.52 1.60 -7.72
N CYS A 168 -19.92 0.56 -7.15
CA CYS A 168 -20.56 -0.76 -7.03
C CYS A 168 -21.85 -0.69 -6.20
N ASP A 169 -21.81 0.03 -5.07
CA ASP A 169 -22.96 0.21 -4.17
C ASP A 169 -24.10 1.01 -4.80
N THR A 170 -23.81 1.88 -5.78
CA THR A 170 -24.79 2.86 -6.30
C THR A 170 -25.29 2.50 -7.70
N ILE A 171 -24.38 2.28 -8.65
CA ILE A 171 -24.72 2.02 -10.06
C ILE A 171 -24.49 0.56 -10.47
N GLY A 172 -23.81 -0.22 -9.60
CA GLY A 172 -23.41 -1.59 -9.89
C GLY A 172 -22.30 -1.69 -10.94
N ILE A 173 -21.55 -2.78 -10.90
CA ILE A 173 -20.51 -3.12 -11.90
C ILE A 173 -20.78 -4.56 -12.36
N GLU A 174 -21.03 -4.74 -13.65
CA GLU A 174 -21.24 -6.06 -14.25
C GLU A 174 -19.91 -6.74 -14.55
N ASN A 175 -18.99 -6.02 -15.17
CA ASN A 175 -17.64 -6.46 -15.46
C ASN A 175 -16.74 -5.25 -15.72
N GLY A 176 -15.42 -5.43 -15.58
CA GLY A 176 -14.46 -4.37 -15.82
C GLY A 176 -13.05 -4.87 -16.11
N LEU A 177 -12.34 -4.12 -16.92
CA LEU A 177 -10.92 -4.34 -17.21
C LEU A 177 -10.10 -3.16 -16.73
N MET A 178 -9.04 -3.46 -16.00
CA MET A 178 -8.14 -2.47 -15.43
C MET A 178 -6.74 -2.61 -16.02
N THR A 179 -6.15 -1.49 -16.42
CA THR A 179 -4.72 -1.38 -16.64
C THR A 179 -4.13 -0.45 -15.60
N THR A 180 -3.18 -0.92 -14.80
CA THR A 180 -2.39 0.02 -14.01
C THR A 180 -1.15 0.44 -14.80
N ILE A 181 -1.06 1.74 -15.12
CA ILE A 181 0.14 2.35 -15.66
C ILE A 181 1.00 2.70 -14.45
N HIS A 182 1.99 1.85 -14.19
CA HIS A 182 2.64 1.78 -12.89
C HIS A 182 4.13 2.18 -12.98
N SER A 183 4.56 3.02 -12.05
CA SER A 183 5.99 3.31 -11.89
C SER A 183 6.79 2.01 -11.67
N TYR A 184 8.08 2.03 -12.06
CA TYR A 184 8.94 0.89 -11.76
C TYR A 184 9.20 0.76 -10.25
N THR A 185 9.50 -0.45 -9.81
CA THR A 185 9.82 -0.78 -8.41
C THR A 185 11.10 -1.60 -8.36
N ASN A 186 11.65 -1.82 -7.16
CA ASN A 186 12.87 -2.63 -6.96
C ASN A 186 12.73 -4.12 -7.36
N ASP A 187 11.53 -4.56 -7.71
CA ASP A 187 11.29 -5.86 -8.36
C ASP A 187 11.76 -5.87 -9.82
N GLN A 188 12.04 -4.71 -10.42
CA GLN A 188 12.55 -4.54 -11.77
C GLN A 188 14.04 -4.19 -11.74
N VAL A 189 14.69 -4.34 -12.88
CA VAL A 189 16.13 -4.19 -13.03
C VAL A 189 16.48 -2.91 -13.80
N LEU A 190 17.64 -2.30 -13.49
CA LEU A 190 18.10 -1.08 -14.17
C LEU A 190 18.51 -1.37 -15.63
N THR A 191 19.26 -2.45 -15.84
CA THR A 191 19.68 -2.93 -17.16
C THR A 191 19.41 -4.42 -17.27
N ASP A 192 19.37 -4.96 -18.49
CA ASP A 192 19.02 -6.33 -18.77
C ASP A 192 19.83 -7.34 -17.94
N VAL A 193 19.15 -8.13 -17.11
CA VAL A 193 19.76 -9.16 -16.27
C VAL A 193 18.73 -10.26 -16.00
N TYR A 194 19.19 -11.41 -15.49
CA TYR A 194 18.31 -12.53 -15.16
C TYR A 194 17.15 -12.12 -14.24
N HIS A 195 15.95 -12.48 -14.67
CA HIS A 195 14.71 -12.39 -13.91
C HIS A 195 13.76 -13.50 -14.35
N SER A 196 12.94 -14.05 -13.45
CA SER A 196 11.99 -15.13 -13.76
C SER A 196 10.90 -14.70 -14.78
N ASP A 197 10.49 -13.43 -14.76
CA ASP A 197 9.67 -12.81 -15.80
C ASP A 197 10.58 -12.17 -16.84
N LEU A 198 10.58 -12.70 -18.09
CA LEU A 198 11.45 -12.24 -19.17
C LEU A 198 11.22 -10.78 -19.56
N ARG A 199 10.03 -10.23 -19.32
CA ARG A 199 9.75 -8.81 -19.58
C ARG A 199 10.35 -7.94 -18.47
N ARG A 200 10.29 -8.36 -17.20
CA ARG A 200 10.95 -7.67 -16.08
C ARG A 200 12.46 -7.82 -16.07
N ALA A 201 13.00 -8.76 -16.86
CA ALA A 201 14.43 -8.89 -17.10
C ALA A 201 15.03 -7.73 -17.90
N ARG A 202 14.20 -6.85 -18.47
CA ARG A 202 14.62 -5.73 -19.33
C ARG A 202 14.66 -4.43 -18.54
N SER A 203 15.46 -3.47 -19.03
CA SER A 203 15.69 -2.15 -18.41
C SER A 203 14.37 -1.43 -18.08
N ALA A 204 14.13 -1.20 -16.81
CA ALA A 204 12.95 -0.52 -16.29
C ALA A 204 12.94 0.98 -16.61
N THR A 205 14.11 1.58 -16.76
CA THR A 205 14.25 3.03 -16.95
C THR A 205 14.12 3.50 -18.39
N GLN A 206 14.05 2.54 -19.35
CA GLN A 206 13.98 2.85 -20.78
C GLN A 206 12.82 2.17 -21.52
N SER A 207 12.07 1.31 -20.85
CA SER A 207 11.06 0.48 -21.50
C SER A 207 9.71 0.54 -20.80
N MET A 208 8.64 0.56 -21.59
CA MET A 208 7.30 0.21 -21.10
C MET A 208 7.20 -1.30 -21.05
N ILE A 209 6.88 -1.87 -19.89
CA ILE A 209 6.94 -3.31 -19.63
C ILE A 209 5.56 -3.83 -19.23
N PRO A 210 4.82 -4.51 -20.14
CA PRO A 210 3.58 -5.19 -19.77
C PRO A 210 3.89 -6.41 -18.90
N THR A 211 3.19 -6.53 -17.76
CA THR A 211 3.40 -7.62 -16.83
C THR A 211 2.10 -7.95 -16.08
N LYS A 212 2.06 -9.13 -15.48
CA LYS A 212 0.90 -9.56 -14.70
C LYS A 212 0.73 -8.69 -13.45
N THR A 213 -0.52 -8.51 -13.04
CA THR A 213 -0.89 -8.02 -11.72
C THR A 213 -2.08 -8.81 -11.20
N GLY A 214 -2.03 -9.19 -9.94
CA GLY A 214 -3.18 -9.79 -9.26
C GLY A 214 -4.13 -8.76 -8.64
N ALA A 215 -3.86 -7.46 -8.83
CA ALA A 215 -4.57 -6.40 -8.11
C ALA A 215 -6.07 -6.32 -8.45
N ALA A 216 -6.44 -6.53 -9.73
CA ALA A 216 -7.83 -6.53 -10.15
C ALA A 216 -8.61 -7.73 -9.56
N ALA A 217 -8.04 -8.92 -9.66
CA ALA A 217 -8.65 -10.12 -9.06
C ALA A 217 -8.69 -10.02 -7.52
N ALA A 218 -7.67 -9.42 -6.91
CA ALA A 218 -7.60 -9.22 -5.46
C ALA A 218 -8.68 -8.26 -4.91
N VAL A 219 -9.29 -7.42 -5.76
CA VAL A 219 -10.45 -6.61 -5.36
C VAL A 219 -11.61 -7.51 -4.92
N GLY A 220 -11.80 -8.67 -5.53
CA GLY A 220 -12.79 -9.64 -5.11
C GLY A 220 -12.58 -10.22 -3.70
N LEU A 221 -11.36 -10.13 -3.13
CA LEU A 221 -11.10 -10.54 -1.74
C LEU A 221 -11.64 -9.51 -0.73
N VAL A 222 -11.76 -8.25 -1.13
CA VAL A 222 -12.23 -7.15 -0.27
C VAL A 222 -13.64 -6.68 -0.61
N LEU A 223 -14.10 -6.94 -1.83
CA LEU A 223 -15.45 -6.68 -2.35
C LEU A 223 -15.98 -7.96 -3.02
N PRO A 224 -16.61 -8.88 -2.25
CA PRO A 224 -17.04 -10.18 -2.75
C PRO A 224 -17.99 -10.12 -3.96
N GLU A 225 -18.77 -9.04 -4.09
CA GLU A 225 -19.67 -8.78 -5.21
C GLU A 225 -18.94 -8.61 -6.56
N LEU A 226 -17.63 -8.37 -6.55
CA LEU A 226 -16.78 -8.22 -7.74
C LEU A 226 -15.97 -9.48 -8.08
N VAL A 227 -16.15 -10.59 -7.36
CA VAL A 227 -15.49 -11.86 -7.66
C VAL A 227 -15.82 -12.30 -9.09
N GLY A 228 -14.78 -12.50 -9.91
CA GLY A 228 -14.91 -12.91 -11.31
C GLY A 228 -15.35 -11.81 -12.28
N LYS A 229 -15.65 -10.60 -11.81
CA LYS A 229 -16.08 -9.47 -12.64
C LYS A 229 -14.95 -8.51 -13.03
N MET A 230 -13.80 -8.60 -12.38
CA MET A 230 -12.67 -7.70 -12.59
C MET A 230 -11.42 -8.47 -12.98
N ASP A 231 -10.73 -8.02 -14.03
CA ASP A 231 -9.42 -8.53 -14.44
C ASP A 231 -8.56 -7.38 -14.98
N GLY A 232 -7.28 -7.64 -15.26
CA GLY A 232 -6.39 -6.63 -15.79
C GLY A 232 -4.92 -7.01 -15.76
N PHE A 233 -4.10 -6.05 -16.14
CA PHE A 233 -2.64 -6.18 -16.16
C PHE A 233 -1.95 -4.87 -15.77
N ALA A 234 -0.64 -4.92 -15.58
CA ALA A 234 0.19 -3.74 -15.33
C ALA A 234 1.01 -3.37 -16.57
N MET A 235 1.08 -2.10 -16.87
CA MET A 235 2.06 -1.51 -17.77
C MET A 235 3.06 -0.73 -16.94
N ARG A 236 4.27 -1.29 -16.70
CA ARG A 236 5.34 -0.57 -16.03
C ARG A 236 5.93 0.47 -16.97
N VAL A 237 6.16 1.68 -16.46
CA VAL A 237 6.67 2.83 -17.23
C VAL A 237 7.93 3.39 -16.58
N PRO A 238 8.80 4.10 -17.35
CA PRO A 238 10.03 4.72 -16.84
C PRO A 238 9.74 5.96 -15.96
N THR A 239 8.96 5.77 -14.91
CA THR A 239 8.59 6.80 -13.91
C THR A 239 8.93 6.25 -12.54
N ILE A 240 9.60 7.07 -11.71
CA ILE A 240 10.16 6.60 -10.45
C ILE A 240 9.09 6.36 -9.38
N ASN A 241 8.01 7.15 -9.36
CA ASN A 241 6.92 7.05 -8.41
C ASN A 241 5.64 7.64 -9.01
N VAL A 242 4.51 7.40 -8.38
CA VAL A 242 3.14 7.68 -8.78
C VAL A 242 2.71 6.84 -9.97
N SER A 243 1.60 6.19 -9.78
CA SER A 243 0.96 5.28 -10.73
C SER A 243 -0.48 5.71 -10.97
N VAL A 244 -1.10 5.19 -12.03
CA VAL A 244 -2.50 5.44 -12.32
C VAL A 244 -3.23 4.14 -12.66
N VAL A 245 -4.40 3.97 -12.09
CA VAL A 245 -5.39 2.95 -12.50
C VAL A 245 -6.21 3.53 -13.63
N ASP A 246 -6.22 2.85 -14.76
CA ASP A 246 -7.13 3.06 -15.89
C ASP A 246 -8.18 1.95 -15.86
N LEU A 247 -9.39 2.27 -15.43
CA LEU A 247 -10.49 1.33 -15.33
C LEU A 247 -11.55 1.60 -16.38
N THR A 248 -11.91 0.57 -17.15
CA THR A 248 -13.07 0.54 -18.03
C THR A 248 -14.03 -0.53 -17.53
N PHE A 249 -15.29 -0.17 -17.32
CA PHE A 249 -16.29 -1.09 -16.80
C PHE A 249 -17.68 -0.87 -17.39
N GLU A 250 -18.53 -1.88 -17.30
CA GLU A 250 -19.95 -1.81 -17.62
C GLU A 250 -20.75 -1.65 -16.34
N ALA A 251 -21.53 -0.55 -16.26
CA ALA A 251 -22.44 -0.31 -15.15
C ALA A 251 -23.71 -1.15 -15.28
N SER A 252 -24.29 -1.60 -14.16
CA SER A 252 -25.53 -2.40 -14.18
C SER A 252 -26.76 -1.60 -14.65
N ARG A 253 -26.71 -0.29 -14.47
CA ARG A 253 -27.75 0.65 -14.96
C ARG A 253 -27.14 1.83 -15.69
N ASN A 254 -27.99 2.61 -16.36
CA ASN A 254 -27.56 3.86 -16.98
C ASN A 254 -27.05 4.84 -15.92
N THR A 255 -25.98 5.54 -16.27
CA THR A 255 -25.30 6.57 -15.49
C THR A 255 -24.80 7.69 -16.41
N SER A 256 -24.27 8.76 -15.82
CA SER A 256 -23.64 9.86 -16.52
C SER A 256 -22.32 10.24 -15.85
N HIS A 257 -21.52 11.08 -16.51
CA HIS A 257 -20.29 11.66 -15.94
C HIS A 257 -20.60 12.38 -14.62
N GLU A 258 -21.60 13.23 -14.63
CA GLU A 258 -22.00 14.04 -13.47
C GLU A 258 -22.43 13.16 -12.28
N GLU A 259 -23.14 12.06 -12.54
CA GLU A 259 -23.54 11.13 -11.49
C GLU A 259 -22.32 10.42 -10.88
N ILE A 260 -21.36 9.98 -11.71
CA ILE A 260 -20.12 9.36 -11.23
C ILE A 260 -19.32 10.33 -10.35
N ASP A 261 -19.17 11.59 -10.78
CA ASP A 261 -18.52 12.62 -10.01
C ASP A 261 -19.20 12.85 -8.66
N GLN A 262 -20.55 12.91 -8.65
CA GLN A 262 -21.32 13.10 -7.41
C GLN A 262 -21.14 11.92 -6.44
N ILE A 263 -21.17 10.68 -6.95
CA ILE A 263 -20.98 9.47 -6.13
C ILE A 263 -19.59 9.49 -5.48
N LEU A 264 -18.54 9.71 -6.28
CA LEU A 264 -17.16 9.68 -5.79
C LEU A 264 -16.86 10.86 -4.87
N LYS A 265 -17.39 12.05 -5.15
CA LYS A 265 -17.29 13.21 -4.29
C LYS A 265 -17.97 12.97 -2.93
N ALA A 266 -19.19 12.47 -2.94
CA ALA A 266 -19.88 12.15 -1.69
C ALA A 266 -19.13 11.11 -0.85
N ALA A 267 -18.50 10.12 -1.50
CA ALA A 267 -17.67 9.13 -0.82
C ALA A 267 -16.39 9.75 -0.22
N SER A 268 -15.71 10.64 -0.96
CA SER A 268 -14.47 11.30 -0.53
C SER A 268 -14.69 12.30 0.61
N GLU A 269 -15.83 12.97 0.63
CA GLU A 269 -16.21 13.90 1.72
C GLU A 269 -16.79 13.16 2.94
N GLY A 270 -17.23 11.92 2.76
CA GLY A 270 -17.90 11.06 3.75
C GLY A 270 -17.06 9.86 4.20
N PRO A 271 -17.51 8.62 3.91
CA PRO A 271 -16.92 7.40 4.48
C PRO A 271 -15.47 7.13 4.03
N LEU A 272 -15.05 7.68 2.91
CA LEU A 272 -13.68 7.51 2.38
C LEU A 272 -12.84 8.78 2.52
N LYS A 273 -13.19 9.68 3.43
CA LYS A 273 -12.40 10.89 3.69
C LYS A 273 -10.96 10.56 4.09
N GLY A 274 -10.00 11.16 3.39
CA GLY A 274 -8.56 10.91 3.57
C GLY A 274 -8.05 9.62 2.91
N ILE A 275 -8.94 8.85 2.25
CA ILE A 275 -8.62 7.61 1.54
C ILE A 275 -8.85 7.77 0.03
N LEU A 276 -10.02 8.30 -0.35
CA LEU A 276 -10.35 8.72 -1.70
C LEU A 276 -10.28 10.24 -1.76
N ASP A 277 -9.55 10.76 -2.73
CA ASP A 277 -9.46 12.19 -3.06
C ASP A 277 -9.91 12.42 -4.50
N ILE A 278 -10.13 13.67 -4.88
CA ILE A 278 -10.62 14.06 -6.21
C ILE A 278 -9.72 15.13 -6.81
N ASN A 279 -9.24 14.86 -8.03
CA ASN A 279 -8.55 15.86 -8.83
C ASN A 279 -9.46 16.40 -9.94
N SER A 280 -9.54 17.72 -10.04
CA SER A 280 -10.21 18.44 -11.15
C SER A 280 -9.27 19.40 -11.88
N LEU A 281 -7.99 19.45 -11.49
CA LEU A 281 -6.98 20.31 -12.08
C LEU A 281 -6.20 19.55 -13.17
N PRO A 282 -5.62 20.24 -14.15
CA PRO A 282 -4.82 19.62 -15.21
C PRO A 282 -3.42 19.23 -14.72
N LEU A 283 -3.37 18.25 -13.78
CA LEU A 283 -2.16 17.77 -13.13
C LEU A 283 -1.61 16.53 -13.83
N VAL A 284 -0.34 16.20 -13.51
CA VAL A 284 0.37 15.03 -13.99
C VAL A 284 0.95 14.23 -12.82
N SER A 285 1.48 13.06 -13.08
CA SER A 285 1.90 12.09 -12.04
C SER A 285 2.76 12.71 -10.92
N ILE A 286 3.72 13.57 -11.24
CA ILE A 286 4.62 14.15 -10.24
C ILE A 286 3.90 15.02 -9.20
N ASP A 287 2.78 15.63 -9.56
CA ASP A 287 2.01 16.49 -8.67
C ASP A 287 1.30 15.71 -7.55
N PHE A 288 1.16 14.39 -7.72
CA PHE A 288 0.58 13.49 -6.72
C PHE A 288 1.64 12.78 -5.87
N ASN A 289 2.93 13.08 -6.10
CA ASN A 289 4.00 12.54 -5.29
C ASN A 289 3.83 12.99 -3.83
N HIS A 290 3.98 12.05 -2.90
CA HIS A 290 3.81 12.30 -1.46
C HIS A 290 2.37 12.61 -1.03
N ASN A 291 1.37 12.30 -1.87
CA ASN A 291 -0.03 12.40 -1.48
C ASN A 291 -0.44 11.18 -0.62
N PRO A 292 -1.01 11.37 0.58
CA PRO A 292 -1.35 10.27 1.49
C PRO A 292 -2.63 9.51 1.11
N ALA A 293 -3.41 10.00 0.16
CA ALA A 293 -4.62 9.30 -0.29
C ALA A 293 -4.28 7.98 -1.00
N SER A 294 -5.10 6.98 -0.80
CA SER A 294 -4.96 5.68 -1.49
C SER A 294 -5.36 5.76 -2.96
N SER A 295 -6.29 6.64 -3.29
CA SER A 295 -6.92 6.77 -4.60
C SER A 295 -7.27 8.23 -4.83
N ILE A 296 -6.89 8.80 -5.97
CA ILE A 296 -7.16 10.18 -6.34
C ILE A 296 -7.87 10.15 -7.69
N TYR A 297 -9.20 10.21 -7.66
CA TYR A 297 -10.02 10.15 -8.86
C TYR A 297 -9.78 11.35 -9.77
N GLU A 298 -9.55 11.09 -11.05
CA GLU A 298 -9.34 12.12 -12.09
C GLU A 298 -10.69 12.45 -12.75
N ALA A 299 -11.39 13.45 -12.22
CA ALA A 299 -12.74 13.80 -12.64
C ALA A 299 -12.79 14.27 -14.10
N SER A 300 -11.79 15.04 -14.54
CA SER A 300 -11.79 15.65 -15.88
C SER A 300 -11.74 14.66 -17.04
N LEU A 301 -11.32 13.41 -16.79
CA LEU A 301 -11.12 12.40 -17.82
C LEU A 301 -12.19 11.29 -17.82
N THR A 302 -13.21 11.40 -17.01
CA THR A 302 -14.33 10.43 -16.99
C THR A 302 -15.05 10.40 -18.33
N LYS A 303 -15.30 9.21 -18.85
CA LYS A 303 -16.09 8.99 -20.09
C LYS A 303 -17.21 8.02 -19.84
N VAL A 304 -18.38 8.34 -20.35
CA VAL A 304 -19.55 7.45 -20.36
C VAL A 304 -20.05 7.32 -21.78
N MET A 305 -20.16 6.11 -22.28
CA MET A 305 -20.68 5.80 -23.60
C MET A 305 -21.91 4.91 -23.44
N ASN A 306 -22.94 5.18 -24.25
CA ASN A 306 -24.23 4.42 -24.28
C ASN A 306 -24.87 4.29 -22.88
N GLY A 307 -24.60 5.24 -22.00
CA GLY A 307 -25.14 5.29 -20.64
C GLY A 307 -24.59 4.24 -19.67
N LYS A 308 -23.82 3.24 -20.12
CA LYS A 308 -23.35 2.14 -19.27
C LYS A 308 -21.84 1.86 -19.37
N PHE A 309 -21.24 2.14 -20.51
CA PHE A 309 -19.82 1.85 -20.72
C PHE A 309 -18.98 3.01 -20.20
N VAL A 310 -18.30 2.79 -19.08
CA VAL A 310 -17.63 3.82 -18.29
C VAL A 310 -16.13 3.63 -18.34
N LYS A 311 -15.38 4.74 -18.48
CA LYS A 311 -13.92 4.80 -18.32
C LYS A 311 -13.56 5.87 -17.31
N ILE A 312 -12.77 5.51 -16.30
CA ILE A 312 -12.28 6.40 -15.24
C ILE A 312 -10.81 6.17 -14.96
N LEU A 313 -10.15 7.21 -14.46
CA LEU A 313 -8.76 7.15 -14.04
C LEU A 313 -8.65 7.48 -12.55
N SER A 314 -7.70 6.88 -11.86
CA SER A 314 -7.34 7.26 -10.50
C SER A 314 -5.85 7.17 -10.27
N TRP A 315 -5.28 8.28 -9.79
CA TRP A 315 -3.86 8.40 -9.42
C TRP A 315 -3.62 7.84 -8.01
N TYR A 316 -2.41 7.41 -7.76
CA TYR A 316 -1.96 7.03 -6.43
C TYR A 316 -0.44 7.08 -6.30
N ASP A 317 0.03 7.64 -5.18
CA ASP A 317 1.41 7.43 -4.79
C ASP A 317 1.55 6.00 -4.27
N ASN A 318 2.16 5.13 -5.07
CA ASN A 318 2.25 3.70 -4.79
C ASN A 318 3.15 3.35 -3.60
N GLU A 319 3.93 4.32 -3.10
CA GLU A 319 4.72 4.18 -1.88
C GLU A 319 4.07 4.91 -0.70
N TRP A 320 3.75 6.19 -0.83
CA TRP A 320 3.32 7.06 0.28
C TRP A 320 1.90 6.77 0.73
N GLY A 321 0.95 6.73 -0.21
CA GLY A 321 -0.44 6.37 0.12
C GLY A 321 -0.54 5.01 0.79
N PHE A 322 0.16 4.01 0.25
CA PHE A 322 0.21 2.67 0.82
C PHE A 322 0.83 2.64 2.24
N SER A 323 1.90 3.39 2.47
CA SER A 323 2.57 3.47 3.77
C SER A 323 1.67 4.10 4.84
N ASN A 324 0.88 5.11 4.49
CA ASN A 324 -0.14 5.68 5.38
C ASN A 324 -1.22 4.64 5.72
N ARG A 325 -1.66 3.84 4.76
CA ARG A 325 -2.64 2.75 5.01
C ARG A 325 -2.10 1.66 5.92
N MET A 326 -0.80 1.38 5.90
CA MET A 326 -0.19 0.46 6.87
C MET A 326 -0.39 0.93 8.32
N LEU A 327 -0.27 2.24 8.58
CA LEU A 327 -0.52 2.81 9.90
C LEU A 327 -2.00 2.67 10.32
N ASP A 328 -2.92 3.01 9.42
CA ASP A 328 -4.36 2.91 9.70
C ASP A 328 -4.80 1.47 9.95
N THR A 329 -4.32 0.54 9.12
CA THR A 329 -4.62 -0.89 9.26
C THR A 329 -4.04 -1.46 10.56
N THR A 330 -2.89 -0.96 11.02
CA THR A 330 -2.31 -1.34 12.31
C THR A 330 -3.23 -1.01 13.46
N ILE A 331 -3.75 0.22 13.48
CA ILE A 331 -4.67 0.67 14.54
C ILE A 331 -5.97 -0.15 14.50
N ALA A 332 -6.51 -0.39 13.30
CA ALA A 332 -7.71 -1.19 13.13
C ALA A 332 -7.52 -2.63 13.61
N LEU A 333 -6.40 -3.29 13.26
CA LEU A 333 -6.12 -4.68 13.62
C LEU A 333 -5.91 -4.85 15.14
N VAL A 334 -5.15 -3.95 15.76
CA VAL A 334 -4.84 -4.06 17.20
C VAL A 334 -6.08 -3.78 18.04
N ASN A 335 -6.99 -2.92 17.58
CA ASN A 335 -8.23 -2.57 18.27
C ASN A 335 -9.44 -3.42 17.81
N ALA A 336 -9.27 -4.41 16.97
CA ALA A 336 -10.35 -5.30 16.53
C ALA A 336 -10.96 -6.07 17.71
N LYS A 337 -12.29 -6.26 17.67
CA LYS A 337 -13.09 -6.89 18.73
C LYS A 337 -13.40 -8.35 18.45
#